data_95e2ebd80755220b5303bd511d3a8af2
#
_entry.id   95e2ebd80755220b5303bd511d3a8af2
#
_cell.length_a   1.000
_cell.length_b   1.000
_cell.length_c   1.000
_cell.angle_alpha   90.00
_cell.angle_beta   90.00
_cell.angle_gamma   90.00
#
_symmetry.space_group_name_H-M   'P 1'
#
loop_
_entity.id
_entity.type
_entity.pdbx_description
1 polymer ?
#
loop_
_entity_poly.entity_id
_entity_poly.type
_entity_poly.pdbx_seq_one_letter_code
_entity_poly.pdbx_strand_id
1 'polypeptide(L)'
;MMKKSKLLEERKSKMKISFEEVLKKAQSYKADMTKFLRDMIKIPSESCDEEKVVLRIKEEMEKVGFDKVVIDPMGNILGYIGHGKYVIAFDAHIDTVGIGEIKNWNFDPYEGYEDDVHIGGRGASDQEGGMASMVYAGKIIKDLHLEDDYTLVITGTVQEEDCDGLCWQ
;
A
#
# COMPACT_ATOMS: atom_id res chain seq x y z
N MET A 1 17.25 -22.70 -29.63
CA MET A 1 18.05 -22.93 -28.41
C MET A 1 18.70 -21.64 -27.88
N MET A 2 19.32 -20.80 -28.70
CA MET A 2 19.99 -19.55 -28.28
C MET A 2 19.08 -18.53 -27.55
N LYS A 3 17.80 -18.37 -27.93
CA LYS A 3 16.88 -17.43 -27.26
C LYS A 3 16.56 -17.80 -25.79
N LYS A 4 16.46 -19.13 -25.48
CA LYS A 4 16.23 -19.57 -24.07
C LYS A 4 17.46 -19.34 -23.17
N SER A 5 18.66 -19.52 -23.69
CA SER A 5 19.91 -19.31 -22.96
C SER A 5 20.09 -17.82 -22.60
N LYS A 6 19.85 -16.94 -23.56
CA LYS A 6 19.95 -15.48 -23.35
C LYS A 6 18.93 -14.98 -22.32
N LEU A 7 17.69 -15.50 -22.38
CA LEU A 7 16.63 -15.17 -21.41
C LEU A 7 16.97 -15.68 -19.99
N LEU A 8 17.62 -16.84 -19.88
CA LEU A 8 18.09 -17.38 -18.60
C LEU A 8 19.27 -16.58 -18.03
N GLU A 9 20.16 -16.08 -18.87
CA GLU A 9 21.26 -15.22 -18.45
C GLU A 9 20.77 -13.82 -18.04
N GLU A 10 19.81 -13.26 -18.77
CA GLU A 10 19.14 -12.01 -18.39
C GLU A 10 18.37 -12.16 -17.08
N ARG A 11 17.64 -13.28 -16.85
CA ARG A 11 17.01 -13.61 -15.57
C ARG A 11 18.02 -13.77 -14.44
N LYS A 12 19.15 -14.44 -14.68
CA LYS A 12 20.23 -14.56 -13.67
C LYS A 12 20.93 -13.23 -13.38
N SER A 13 20.96 -12.31 -14.34
CA SER A 13 21.46 -10.95 -14.13
C SER A 13 20.49 -10.10 -13.30
N LYS A 14 19.18 -10.25 -13.52
CA LYS A 14 18.14 -9.60 -12.69
C LYS A 14 18.10 -10.12 -11.23
N MET A 15 18.47 -11.38 -11.00
CA MET A 15 18.52 -12.00 -9.64
C MET A 15 19.75 -11.60 -8.80
N LYS A 16 20.43 -10.50 -9.11
CA LYS A 16 21.62 -10.07 -8.36
C LYS A 16 21.37 -8.97 -7.33
N ILE A 17 20.12 -8.53 -7.17
CA ILE A 17 19.82 -7.54 -6.12
C ILE A 17 19.83 -8.25 -4.77
N SER A 18 20.69 -7.75 -3.89
CA SER A 18 20.82 -8.29 -2.54
C SER A 18 19.69 -7.79 -1.63
N PHE A 19 19.41 -8.54 -0.56
CA PHE A 19 18.48 -8.07 0.47
C PHE A 19 18.91 -6.73 1.07
N GLU A 20 20.21 -6.48 1.18
CA GLU A 20 20.76 -5.21 1.68
C GLU A 20 20.40 -4.03 0.79
N GLU A 21 20.41 -4.22 -0.55
CA GLU A 21 19.98 -3.19 -1.50
C GLU A 21 18.49 -2.89 -1.36
N VAL A 22 17.66 -3.92 -1.22
CA VAL A 22 16.21 -3.76 -0.97
C VAL A 22 15.99 -3.01 0.34
N LEU A 23 16.66 -3.42 1.42
CA LEU A 23 16.55 -2.77 2.74
C LEU A 23 16.98 -1.30 2.70
N LYS A 24 18.12 -1.02 2.06
CA LYS A 24 18.60 0.36 1.88
C LYS A 24 17.60 1.21 1.09
N LYS A 25 17.00 0.62 0.06
CA LYS A 25 15.97 1.30 -0.73
C LYS A 25 14.72 1.58 0.11
N ALA A 26 14.25 0.59 0.88
CA ALA A 26 13.12 0.76 1.80
C ALA A 26 13.40 1.88 2.84
N GLN A 27 14.57 1.88 3.44
CA GLN A 27 14.99 2.91 4.40
C GLN A 27 14.99 4.32 3.77
N SER A 28 15.32 4.43 2.48
CA SER A 28 15.33 5.72 1.78
C SER A 28 13.93 6.33 1.62
N TYR A 29 12.88 5.53 1.75
CA TYR A 29 11.48 5.98 1.67
C TYR A 29 10.81 6.17 3.03
N LYS A 30 11.55 6.00 4.14
CA LYS A 30 10.96 6.12 5.49
C LYS A 30 10.13 7.40 5.65
N ALA A 31 10.69 8.55 5.29
CA ALA A 31 10.01 9.83 5.46
C ALA A 31 8.73 9.96 4.59
N ASP A 32 8.81 9.53 3.33
CA ASP A 32 7.66 9.59 2.41
C ASP A 32 6.55 8.61 2.85
N MET A 33 6.92 7.40 3.24
CA MET A 33 5.99 6.38 3.73
C MET A 33 5.34 6.81 5.05
N THR A 34 6.10 7.36 5.98
CA THR A 34 5.59 7.93 7.23
C THR A 34 4.59 9.04 6.95
N LYS A 35 4.96 9.97 6.04
CA LYS A 35 4.06 11.07 5.66
C LYS A 35 2.77 10.55 5.05
N PHE A 36 2.84 9.56 4.16
CA PHE A 36 1.66 8.97 3.54
C PHE A 36 0.74 8.30 4.57
N LEU A 37 1.28 7.51 5.49
CA LEU A 37 0.50 6.93 6.59
C LEU A 37 -0.17 8.02 7.44
N ARG A 38 0.56 9.05 7.81
CA ARG A 38 0.01 10.16 8.58
C ARG A 38 -1.04 10.96 7.84
N ASP A 39 -0.91 11.08 6.53
CA ASP A 39 -1.94 11.73 5.71
C ASP A 39 -3.25 10.91 5.71
N MET A 40 -3.17 9.57 5.70
CA MET A 40 -4.35 8.70 5.80
C MET A 40 -4.99 8.78 7.19
N ILE A 41 -4.22 8.66 8.28
CA ILE A 41 -4.71 8.79 9.67
C ILE A 41 -5.52 10.08 9.87
N LYS A 42 -5.15 11.17 9.19
CA LYS A 42 -5.86 12.46 9.29
C LYS A 42 -7.21 12.51 8.58
N ILE A 43 -7.52 11.48 7.82
CA ILE A 43 -8.76 11.38 7.07
C ILE A 43 -9.68 10.39 7.79
N PRO A 44 -10.71 10.83 8.53
CA PRO A 44 -11.70 9.90 9.05
C PRO A 44 -12.26 9.06 7.90
N SER A 45 -12.26 7.75 8.08
CA SER A 45 -12.63 6.76 7.06
C SER A 45 -13.41 5.60 7.66
N GLU A 46 -14.43 5.92 8.48
CA GLU A 46 -15.33 4.87 8.98
C GLU A 46 -16.03 4.18 7.79
N SER A 47 -16.41 2.91 7.98
CA SER A 47 -17.07 2.12 6.93
C SER A 47 -18.22 2.91 6.28
N CYS A 48 -18.30 2.92 4.96
CA CYS A 48 -19.18 3.71 4.11
C CYS A 48 -18.82 5.22 3.97
N ASP A 49 -17.70 5.69 4.51
CA ASP A 49 -17.20 7.08 4.33
C ASP A 49 -15.70 7.12 3.93
N GLU A 50 -15.27 6.15 3.10
CA GLU A 50 -13.86 5.95 2.74
C GLU A 50 -13.42 6.76 1.50
N GLU A 51 -14.31 7.46 0.80
CA GLU A 51 -13.99 8.13 -0.48
C GLU A 51 -12.72 8.98 -0.40
N LYS A 52 -12.55 9.76 0.67
CA LYS A 52 -11.42 10.67 0.80
C LYS A 52 -10.09 9.94 0.97
N VAL A 53 -10.06 8.87 1.79
CA VAL A 53 -8.84 8.07 1.98
C VAL A 53 -8.52 7.28 0.71
N VAL A 54 -9.51 6.76 0.00
CA VAL A 54 -9.35 6.13 -1.32
C VAL A 54 -8.69 7.08 -2.31
N LEU A 55 -9.15 8.32 -2.39
CA LEU A 55 -8.55 9.33 -3.27
C LEU A 55 -7.11 9.67 -2.87
N ARG A 56 -6.83 9.76 -1.56
CA ARG A 56 -5.46 9.98 -1.08
C ARG A 56 -4.51 8.82 -1.44
N ILE A 57 -5.00 7.58 -1.33
CA ILE A 57 -4.23 6.38 -1.72
C ILE A 57 -3.99 6.39 -3.22
N LYS A 58 -5.00 6.73 -4.02
CA LYS A 58 -4.88 6.87 -5.48
C LYS A 58 -3.77 7.85 -5.85
N GLU A 59 -3.77 9.03 -5.25
CA GLU A 59 -2.74 10.05 -5.49
C GLU A 59 -1.33 9.51 -5.18
N GLU A 60 -1.17 8.78 -4.07
CA GLU A 60 0.14 8.21 -3.72
C GLU A 60 0.57 7.12 -4.70
N MET A 61 -0.33 6.19 -5.06
CA MET A 61 -0.02 5.14 -6.04
C MET A 61 0.40 5.74 -7.39
N GLU A 62 -0.30 6.77 -7.88
CA GLU A 62 0.04 7.47 -9.12
C GLU A 62 1.40 8.18 -8.98
N LYS A 63 1.64 8.89 -7.88
CA LYS A 63 2.90 9.59 -7.57
C LYS A 63 4.10 8.64 -7.54
N VAL A 64 3.95 7.47 -6.94
CA VAL A 64 5.05 6.49 -6.82
C VAL A 64 5.22 5.63 -8.07
N GLY A 65 4.37 5.78 -9.08
CA GLY A 65 4.56 5.24 -10.42
C GLY A 65 3.94 3.87 -10.66
N PHE A 66 2.80 3.57 -10.05
CA PHE A 66 2.00 2.40 -10.45
C PHE A 66 1.62 2.49 -11.94
N ASP A 67 1.61 1.35 -12.63
CA ASP A 67 1.32 1.31 -14.07
C ASP A 67 -0.15 1.59 -14.39
N LYS A 68 -1.04 1.26 -13.45
CA LYS A 68 -2.47 1.51 -13.54
C LYS A 68 -3.05 1.61 -12.14
N VAL A 69 -3.94 2.57 -11.92
CA VAL A 69 -4.71 2.72 -10.67
C VAL A 69 -6.19 2.86 -11.03
N VAL A 70 -7.04 2.08 -10.39
CA VAL A 70 -8.50 2.03 -10.66
C VAL A 70 -9.23 2.05 -9.34
N ILE A 71 -10.33 2.79 -9.30
CA ILE A 71 -11.35 2.66 -8.26
C ILE A 71 -12.51 1.88 -8.89
N ASP A 72 -12.91 0.79 -8.28
CA ASP A 72 -14.01 -0.02 -8.78
C ASP A 72 -15.38 0.57 -8.39
N PRO A 73 -16.50 0.05 -8.92
CA PRO A 73 -17.83 0.57 -8.59
C PRO A 73 -18.24 0.42 -7.11
N MET A 74 -17.53 -0.39 -6.35
CA MET A 74 -17.77 -0.58 -4.91
C MET A 74 -16.98 0.40 -4.04
N GLY A 75 -16.00 1.11 -4.63
CA GLY A 75 -15.12 2.03 -3.92
C GLY A 75 -13.73 1.45 -3.61
N ASN A 76 -13.48 0.17 -3.87
CA ASN A 76 -12.16 -0.42 -3.65
C ASN A 76 -11.14 0.21 -4.61
N ILE A 77 -9.92 0.43 -4.13
CA ILE A 77 -8.81 0.90 -4.97
C ILE A 77 -7.91 -0.26 -5.35
N LEU A 78 -7.53 -0.33 -6.63
CA LEU A 78 -6.65 -1.35 -7.18
C LEU A 78 -5.48 -0.67 -7.92
N GLY A 79 -4.27 -0.92 -7.45
CA GLY A 79 -3.03 -0.48 -8.08
C GLY A 79 -2.29 -1.65 -8.70
N TYR A 80 -1.80 -1.48 -9.93
CA TYR A 80 -1.13 -2.54 -10.71
C TYR A 80 0.31 -2.17 -11.02
N ILE A 81 1.21 -3.13 -10.90
CA ILE A 81 2.62 -3.02 -11.31
C ILE A 81 3.00 -4.26 -12.12
N GLY A 82 3.65 -4.05 -13.27
CA GLY A 82 4.06 -5.11 -14.18
C GLY A 82 2.93 -5.60 -15.09
N HIS A 83 3.28 -6.51 -16.00
CA HIS A 83 2.39 -7.03 -17.04
C HIS A 83 2.59 -8.54 -17.25
N GLY A 84 3.12 -9.24 -16.24
CA GLY A 84 3.33 -10.69 -16.30
C GLY A 84 2.01 -11.47 -16.20
N LYS A 85 2.08 -12.75 -16.53
CA LYS A 85 0.89 -13.61 -16.57
C LYS A 85 0.43 -14.10 -15.19
N TYR A 86 1.31 -14.10 -14.20
CA TYR A 86 0.97 -14.51 -12.84
C TYR A 86 0.52 -13.27 -12.05
N VAL A 87 -0.58 -13.38 -11.33
CA VAL A 87 -1.07 -12.30 -10.48
C VAL A 87 -0.68 -12.61 -9.04
N ILE A 88 -0.05 -11.63 -8.40
CA ILE A 88 0.24 -11.63 -6.97
C ILE A 88 -0.54 -10.47 -6.38
N ALA A 89 -1.52 -10.77 -5.53
CA ALA A 89 -2.35 -9.76 -4.89
C ALA A 89 -2.01 -9.62 -3.41
N PHE A 90 -1.93 -8.37 -2.95
CA PHE A 90 -1.89 -7.99 -1.54
C PHE A 90 -3.06 -7.08 -1.26
N ASP A 91 -3.69 -7.29 -0.12
CA ASP A 91 -4.86 -6.55 0.30
C ASP A 91 -4.64 -5.91 1.67
N ALA A 92 -5.20 -4.71 1.84
CA ALA A 92 -5.42 -4.08 3.13
C ALA A 92 -6.76 -3.35 3.08
N HIS A 93 -7.58 -3.51 4.10
CA HIS A 93 -8.75 -2.64 4.24
C HIS A 93 -8.32 -1.21 4.59
N ILE A 94 -9.15 -0.25 4.22
CA ILE A 94 -8.84 1.17 4.37
C ILE A 94 -9.89 1.92 5.17
N ASP A 95 -10.97 1.25 5.52
CA ASP A 95 -11.89 1.75 6.53
C ASP A 95 -11.34 1.52 7.94
N THR A 96 -11.87 2.27 8.87
CA THR A 96 -11.50 2.19 10.29
C THR A 96 -12.74 2.19 11.15
N VAL A 97 -12.67 1.56 12.32
CA VAL A 97 -13.70 1.78 13.34
C VAL A 97 -13.64 3.21 13.88
N GLY A 98 -14.75 3.71 14.38
CA GLY A 98 -14.83 5.02 15.02
C GLY A 98 -13.88 5.18 16.21
N ILE A 99 -13.56 6.41 16.57
CA ILE A 99 -12.63 6.73 17.68
C ILE A 99 -13.21 6.45 19.08
N GLY A 100 -14.51 6.23 19.16
CA GLY A 100 -15.20 6.07 20.43
C GLY A 100 -15.14 7.35 21.29
N GLU A 101 -14.96 7.20 22.59
CA GLU A 101 -14.88 8.33 23.53
C GLU A 101 -13.49 8.98 23.50
N ILE A 102 -13.41 10.22 23.06
CA ILE A 102 -12.16 10.98 22.94
C ILE A 102 -11.34 11.04 24.25
N LYS A 103 -12.00 11.00 25.39
CA LYS A 103 -11.34 10.97 26.70
C LYS A 103 -10.48 9.72 26.95
N ASN A 104 -10.66 8.67 26.16
CA ASN A 104 -9.87 7.43 26.26
C ASN A 104 -8.55 7.51 25.48
N TRP A 105 -8.34 8.58 24.74
CA TRP A 105 -7.13 8.83 23.98
C TRP A 105 -6.22 9.80 24.74
N ASN A 106 -4.90 9.55 24.68
CA ASN A 106 -3.89 10.44 25.26
C ASN A 106 -3.43 11.52 24.27
N PHE A 107 -3.92 11.49 23.03
CA PHE A 107 -3.65 12.42 21.93
C PHE A 107 -4.86 12.44 21.02
N ASP A 108 -4.94 13.39 20.10
CA ASP A 108 -5.98 13.42 19.08
C ASP A 108 -5.80 12.24 18.12
N PRO A 109 -6.76 11.31 18.02
CA PRO A 109 -6.61 10.08 17.21
C PRO A 109 -6.50 10.33 15.71
N TYR A 110 -6.98 11.44 15.19
CA TYR A 110 -6.87 11.81 13.77
C TYR A 110 -5.65 12.70 13.48
N GLU A 111 -5.24 13.58 14.41
CA GLU A 111 -3.94 14.24 14.27
C GLU A 111 -2.80 13.23 14.45
N GLY A 112 -3.02 12.21 15.27
CA GLY A 112 -2.04 11.19 15.57
C GLY A 112 -0.79 11.74 16.25
N TYR A 113 0.19 10.87 16.47
CA TYR A 113 1.52 11.28 16.92
C TYR A 113 2.61 10.51 16.17
N GLU A 114 3.82 11.04 16.22
CA GLU A 114 5.00 10.41 15.66
C GLU A 114 6.20 10.65 16.60
N ASP A 115 6.95 9.58 16.85
CA ASP A 115 8.27 9.64 17.47
C ASP A 115 9.30 8.85 16.66
N ASP A 116 10.49 8.61 17.18
CA ASP A 116 11.57 7.92 16.44
C ASP A 116 11.23 6.49 16.05
N VAL A 117 10.27 5.84 16.75
CA VAL A 117 9.96 4.41 16.61
C VAL A 117 8.48 4.11 16.39
N HIS A 118 7.58 5.06 16.66
CA HIS A 118 6.14 4.84 16.60
C HIS A 118 5.43 5.90 15.77
N ILE A 119 4.38 5.45 15.10
CA ILE A 119 3.32 6.29 14.54
C ILE A 119 2.02 5.82 15.17
N GLY A 120 1.28 6.73 15.78
CA GLY A 120 0.01 6.41 16.45
C GLY A 120 -1.13 7.25 15.92
N GLY A 121 -2.30 6.66 15.86
CA GLY A 121 -3.54 7.27 15.40
C GLY A 121 -4.59 6.23 15.06
N ARG A 122 -5.81 6.65 14.78
CA ARG A 122 -6.85 5.74 14.29
C ARG A 122 -6.41 5.21 12.93
N GLY A 123 -6.54 3.89 12.71
CA GLY A 123 -6.11 3.24 11.45
C GLY A 123 -4.60 2.97 11.33
N ALA A 124 -3.74 3.55 12.19
CA ALA A 124 -2.28 3.43 12.06
C ALA A 124 -1.77 1.99 12.00
N SER A 125 -2.37 1.08 12.76
CA SER A 125 -2.04 -0.35 12.80
C SER A 125 -3.03 -1.20 12.01
N ASP A 126 -4.29 -0.83 12.05
CA ASP A 126 -5.42 -1.56 11.49
C ASP A 126 -6.24 -0.61 10.60
N GLN A 127 -5.99 -0.55 9.24
CA GLN A 127 -4.87 -1.28 8.64
C GLN A 127 -4.11 -0.40 7.65
N GLU A 128 -4.16 0.94 7.80
CA GLU A 128 -3.50 1.92 6.91
C GLU A 128 -1.97 1.75 6.88
N GLY A 129 -1.36 1.28 7.98
CA GLY A 129 0.08 0.96 8.02
C GLY A 129 0.46 -0.16 7.05
N GLY A 130 -0.43 -1.16 6.89
CA GLY A 130 -0.33 -2.20 5.87
C GLY A 130 -0.38 -1.60 4.46
N MET A 131 -1.36 -0.74 4.19
CA MET A 131 -1.50 -0.04 2.91
C MET A 131 -0.26 0.78 2.57
N ALA A 132 0.24 1.59 3.50
CA ALA A 132 1.44 2.39 3.29
C ALA A 132 2.66 1.51 2.95
N SER A 133 2.81 0.40 3.66
CA SER A 133 3.91 -0.55 3.43
C SER A 133 3.84 -1.20 2.06
N MET A 134 2.65 -1.61 1.61
CA MET A 134 2.44 -2.27 0.31
C MET A 134 2.65 -1.31 -0.87
N VAL A 135 2.18 -0.07 -0.77
CA VAL A 135 2.38 0.96 -1.81
C VAL A 135 3.86 1.22 -2.02
N TYR A 136 4.63 1.36 -0.93
CA TYR A 136 6.08 1.58 -1.03
C TYR A 136 6.87 0.31 -1.36
N ALA A 137 6.37 -0.89 -1.05
CA ALA A 137 6.93 -2.14 -1.58
C ALA A 137 6.79 -2.18 -3.11
N GLY A 138 5.64 -1.76 -3.64
CA GLY A 138 5.44 -1.59 -5.07
C GLY A 138 6.42 -0.60 -5.70
N LYS A 139 6.64 0.55 -5.05
CA LYS A 139 7.66 1.51 -5.49
C LYS A 139 9.06 0.91 -5.54
N ILE A 140 9.45 0.13 -4.53
CA ILE A 140 10.76 -0.53 -4.48
C ILE A 140 10.90 -1.50 -5.66
N ILE A 141 9.88 -2.28 -5.97
CA ILE A 141 9.85 -3.20 -7.11
C ILE A 141 10.11 -2.44 -8.42
N LYS A 142 9.44 -1.30 -8.62
CA LYS A 142 9.64 -0.43 -9.79
C LYS A 142 11.06 0.13 -9.88
N ASP A 143 11.54 0.72 -8.80
CA ASP A 143 12.82 1.41 -8.77
C ASP A 143 14.03 0.47 -8.90
N LEU A 144 13.88 -0.77 -8.45
CA LEU A 144 14.91 -1.80 -8.57
C LEU A 144 14.72 -2.70 -9.80
N HIS A 145 13.71 -2.39 -10.64
CA HIS A 145 13.40 -3.15 -11.85
C HIS A 145 13.22 -4.65 -11.60
N LEU A 146 12.45 -4.97 -10.54
CA LEU A 146 12.20 -6.34 -10.11
C LEU A 146 10.98 -6.98 -10.80
N GLU A 147 10.30 -6.23 -11.68
CA GLU A 147 9.19 -6.77 -12.46
C GLU A 147 9.68 -7.94 -13.33
N ASP A 148 8.93 -9.02 -13.35
CA ASP A 148 9.20 -10.23 -14.18
C ASP A 148 7.86 -10.75 -14.75
N ASP A 149 7.64 -12.07 -14.77
CA ASP A 149 6.46 -12.72 -15.34
C ASP A 149 5.24 -12.70 -14.38
N TYR A 150 5.13 -11.61 -13.61
CA TYR A 150 3.99 -11.37 -12.72
C TYR A 150 3.43 -9.95 -12.86
N THR A 151 2.18 -9.82 -12.49
CA THR A 151 1.51 -8.55 -12.22
C THR A 151 1.26 -8.47 -10.72
N LEU A 152 1.85 -7.49 -10.05
CA LEU A 152 1.52 -7.19 -8.67
C LEU A 152 0.23 -6.36 -8.64
N VAL A 153 -0.72 -6.75 -7.81
CA VAL A 153 -1.94 -6.01 -7.53
C VAL A 153 -1.95 -5.65 -6.06
N ILE A 154 -2.10 -4.38 -5.74
CA ILE A 154 -2.32 -3.90 -4.38
C ILE A 154 -3.73 -3.37 -4.32
N THR A 155 -4.53 -3.93 -3.42
CA THR A 155 -5.92 -3.54 -3.22
C THR A 155 -6.09 -2.83 -1.88
N GLY A 156 -6.92 -1.80 -1.88
CA GLY A 156 -7.46 -1.18 -0.67
C GLY A 156 -8.95 -1.43 -0.65
N THR A 157 -9.40 -2.30 0.25
CA THR A 157 -10.81 -2.70 0.33
C THR A 157 -11.58 -1.84 1.31
N VAL A 158 -12.85 -1.61 1.02
CA VAL A 158 -13.78 -0.83 1.83
C VAL A 158 -14.68 -1.73 2.67
N GLN A 159 -15.23 -1.21 3.77
CA GLN A 159 -16.26 -1.86 4.59
C GLN A 159 -15.84 -3.21 5.22
N GLU A 160 -14.59 -3.35 5.60
CA GLU A 160 -14.11 -4.57 6.26
C GLU A 160 -14.58 -4.63 7.72
N GLU A 161 -14.48 -3.50 8.43
CA GLU A 161 -14.70 -3.40 9.87
C GLU A 161 -16.17 -3.68 10.27
N ASP A 162 -17.12 -3.35 9.41
CA ASP A 162 -18.53 -3.66 9.61
C ASP A 162 -18.96 -4.99 8.97
N CYS A 163 -18.06 -5.67 8.26
CA CYS A 163 -18.31 -6.90 7.50
C CYS A 163 -19.46 -6.80 6.51
N ASP A 164 -19.81 -5.57 6.08
CA ASP A 164 -20.94 -5.29 5.19
C ASP A 164 -20.52 -5.12 3.72
N GLY A 165 -19.22 -5.16 3.46
CA GLY A 165 -18.69 -5.02 2.11
C GLY A 165 -19.12 -6.16 1.19
N LEU A 166 -19.74 -5.83 0.06
CA LEU A 166 -20.06 -6.82 -0.98
C LEU A 166 -18.81 -7.53 -1.53
N CYS A 167 -17.62 -6.96 -1.32
CA CYS A 167 -16.35 -7.58 -1.67
C CYS A 167 -16.05 -8.86 -0.87
N TRP A 168 -16.76 -9.10 0.25
CA TRP A 168 -16.61 -10.27 1.11
C TRP A 168 -17.69 -11.35 0.85
N GLN A 169 -18.62 -11.11 -0.03
CA GLN A 169 -19.66 -12.04 -0.44
C GLN A 169 -19.32 -12.74 -1.76
#